data_344e1ce639d6fdb01910b2d79e75c3b7
#
_entry.id   344e1ce639d6fdb01910b2d79e75c3b7
#
_cell.length_a   1.000
_cell.length_b   1.000
_cell.length_c   1.000
_cell.angle_alpha   90.00
_cell.angle_beta   90.00
_cell.angle_gamma   90.00
#
_symmetry.space_group_name_H-M   'P 1'
#
loop_
_entity.id
_entity.type
_entity.pdbx_description
1 polymer ?
#
loop_
_entity_poly.entity_id
_entity_poly.type
_entity_poly.pdbx_seq_one_letter_code
_entity_poly.pdbx_strand_id
1 'polypeptide(L)'
;MDKNKIKVLIIDDSAVTRNILSLELAKYPEIEVVGTAIDPYIARNKIVKLEPDVITLDIEMPRMDGITFLEKLMRYHPMPVIIIGSITDSGYQTALRFIELATTETVNKPRFIDSY
;
A
#
# COMPACT_ATOMS: atom_id res chain seq x y z
N MET A 1 -10.51 -11.82 20.48
CA MET A 1 -11.00 -10.93 19.82
C MET A 1 -10.06 -10.20 19.08
N ASP A 2 -10.23 -10.09 17.89
CA ASP A 2 -9.30 -9.50 17.03
C ASP A 2 -9.52 -8.08 16.74
N LYS A 3 -10.30 -7.42 17.59
CA LYS A 3 -10.59 -6.07 17.34
C LYS A 3 -9.43 -5.21 17.36
N ASN A 4 -8.32 -5.57 17.94
CA ASN A 4 -7.17 -4.70 18.01
C ASN A 4 -6.13 -4.99 16.95
N LYS A 5 -6.43 -5.86 16.02
CA LYS A 5 -5.49 -6.12 14.95
C LYS A 5 -5.51 -5.00 13.94
N ILE A 6 -4.35 -4.75 13.36
CA ILE A 6 -4.21 -3.76 12.29
C ILE A 6 -4.56 -4.43 10.98
N LYS A 7 -5.57 -3.93 10.30
CA LYS A 7 -6.04 -4.51 9.06
C LYS A 7 -5.30 -3.91 7.89
N VAL A 8 -4.66 -4.76 7.11
CA VAL A 8 -3.81 -4.33 5.98
C VAL A 8 -4.39 -4.83 4.67
N LEU A 9 -4.48 -3.95 3.69
CA LEU A 9 -4.82 -4.31 2.33
C LEU A 9 -3.58 -4.13 1.48
N ILE A 10 -3.19 -5.15 0.73
CA ILE A 10 -1.99 -5.12 -0.09
C ILE A 10 -2.39 -4.85 -1.53
N ILE A 11 -1.85 -3.77 -2.13
CA ILE A 11 -2.13 -3.39 -3.50
C ILE A 11 -0.86 -3.53 -4.32
N ASP A 12 -0.84 -4.51 -5.22
CA ASP A 12 0.36 -4.82 -5.99
C ASP A 12 -0.06 -5.68 -7.17
N ASP A 13 0.46 -5.41 -8.34
CA ASP A 13 0.09 -6.19 -9.52
C ASP A 13 0.87 -7.51 -9.63
N SER A 14 1.85 -7.72 -8.80
CA SER A 14 2.64 -8.95 -8.83
C SER A 14 2.06 -9.97 -7.85
N ALA A 15 1.65 -11.11 -8.37
CA ALA A 15 1.13 -12.18 -7.53
C ALA A 15 2.19 -12.67 -6.54
N VAL A 16 3.44 -12.71 -6.98
CA VAL A 16 4.53 -13.16 -6.12
C VAL A 16 4.71 -12.21 -4.96
N THR A 17 4.72 -10.91 -5.23
CA THR A 17 4.89 -9.91 -4.17
C THR A 17 3.71 -9.94 -3.20
N ARG A 18 2.50 -10.02 -3.72
CA ARG A 18 1.32 -10.10 -2.86
C ARG A 18 1.42 -11.31 -1.92
N ASN A 19 1.86 -12.44 -2.47
CA ASN A 19 1.95 -13.65 -1.68
C ASN A 19 3.03 -13.54 -0.63
N ILE A 20 4.19 -13.03 -0.98
CA ILE A 20 5.29 -12.86 -0.04
C ILE A 20 4.89 -11.91 1.08
N LEU A 21 4.30 -10.78 0.75
CA LEU A 21 3.89 -9.82 1.76
C LEU A 21 2.81 -10.40 2.66
N SER A 22 1.88 -11.14 2.11
CA SER A 22 0.83 -11.76 2.91
C SER A 22 1.40 -12.76 3.90
N LEU A 23 2.35 -13.56 3.45
CA LEU A 23 2.95 -14.57 4.33
C LEU A 23 3.81 -13.92 5.40
N GLU A 24 4.58 -12.89 5.03
CA GLU A 24 5.46 -12.23 5.99
C GLU A 24 4.66 -11.47 7.04
N LEU A 25 3.63 -10.75 6.63
CA LEU A 25 2.83 -10.00 7.58
C LEU A 25 2.01 -10.92 8.48
N ALA A 26 1.64 -12.10 7.99
CA ALA A 26 0.89 -13.03 8.80
C ALA A 26 1.68 -13.58 9.98
N LYS A 27 3.00 -13.38 9.98
CA LYS A 27 3.81 -13.82 11.11
C LYS A 27 3.61 -12.95 12.35
N TYR A 28 2.99 -11.81 12.20
CA TYR A 28 2.81 -10.87 13.29
C TYR A 28 1.37 -10.94 13.81
N PRO A 29 1.16 -11.31 15.04
CA PRO A 29 -0.20 -11.50 15.56
C PRO A 29 -1.00 -10.19 15.60
N GLU A 30 -0.34 -9.05 15.58
CA GLU A 30 -1.02 -7.78 15.60
C GLU A 30 -1.56 -7.37 14.25
N ILE A 31 -1.18 -8.09 13.18
CA ILE A 31 -1.52 -7.70 11.82
C ILE A 31 -2.45 -8.72 11.20
N GLU A 32 -3.45 -8.22 10.52
CA GLU A 32 -4.34 -9.07 9.75
C GLU A 32 -4.37 -8.59 8.32
N VAL A 33 -3.97 -9.42 7.37
CA VAL A 33 -4.07 -9.07 5.95
C VAL A 33 -5.51 -9.37 5.55
N VAL A 34 -6.31 -8.33 5.39
CA VAL A 34 -7.73 -8.49 5.10
C VAL A 34 -8.01 -8.73 3.63
N GLY A 35 -7.05 -8.45 2.77
CA GLY A 35 -7.22 -8.71 1.35
C GLY A 35 -6.06 -8.21 0.54
N THR A 36 -6.12 -8.49 -0.75
CA THR A 36 -5.13 -8.02 -1.70
C THR A 36 -5.86 -7.48 -2.92
N ALA A 37 -5.23 -6.62 -3.67
CA ALA A 37 -5.80 -6.06 -4.89
C ALA A 37 -4.73 -5.93 -5.95
N ILE A 38 -5.09 -6.24 -7.19
CA ILE A 38 -4.13 -6.20 -8.28
C ILE A 38 -4.18 -4.87 -9.02
N ASP A 39 -5.15 -4.04 -8.76
CA ASP A 39 -5.26 -2.76 -9.46
C ASP A 39 -6.10 -1.78 -8.63
N PRO A 40 -6.17 -0.53 -9.01
CA PRO A 40 -6.86 0.49 -8.22
C PRO A 40 -8.37 0.30 -8.14
N TYR A 41 -8.97 -0.29 -9.15
CA TYR A 41 -10.42 -0.47 -9.15
C TYR A 41 -10.81 -1.51 -8.11
N ILE A 42 -10.07 -2.62 -8.07
CA ILE A 42 -10.29 -3.64 -7.07
C ILE A 42 -9.96 -3.10 -5.70
N ALA A 43 -8.88 -2.32 -5.59
CA ALA A 43 -8.48 -1.73 -4.33
C ALA A 43 -9.56 -0.83 -3.77
N ARG A 44 -10.12 0.02 -4.61
CA ARG A 44 -11.16 0.94 -4.18
C ARG A 44 -12.36 0.19 -3.61
N ASN A 45 -12.80 -0.85 -4.30
CA ASN A 45 -13.92 -1.63 -3.83
C ASN A 45 -13.63 -2.31 -2.50
N LYS A 46 -12.42 -2.82 -2.36
CA LYS A 46 -12.03 -3.51 -1.13
C LYS A 46 -11.81 -2.54 0.03
N ILE A 47 -11.34 -1.33 -0.23
CA ILE A 47 -11.20 -0.33 0.81
C ILE A 47 -12.57 -0.02 1.42
N VAL A 48 -13.56 0.17 0.58
CA VAL A 48 -14.90 0.48 1.05
C VAL A 48 -15.49 -0.71 1.80
N LYS A 49 -15.29 -1.91 1.28
CA LYS A 49 -15.91 -3.08 1.84
C LYS A 49 -15.22 -3.60 3.09
N LEU A 50 -13.91 -3.61 3.10
CA LEU A 50 -13.13 -4.24 4.16
C LEU A 50 -12.65 -3.27 5.23
N GLU A 51 -12.66 -2.00 4.90
CA GLU A 51 -12.25 -0.94 5.84
C GLU A 51 -10.89 -1.21 6.46
N PRO A 52 -9.85 -1.35 5.64
CA PRO A 52 -8.52 -1.57 6.19
C PRO A 52 -8.02 -0.36 6.98
N ASP A 53 -7.10 -0.59 7.87
CA ASP A 53 -6.48 0.50 8.64
C ASP A 53 -5.32 1.13 7.89
N VAL A 54 -4.69 0.34 7.02
CA VAL A 54 -3.53 0.82 6.26
C VAL A 54 -3.45 0.01 4.97
N ILE A 55 -2.94 0.62 3.93
CA ILE A 55 -2.70 -0.09 2.68
C ILE A 55 -1.22 -0.07 2.36
N THR A 56 -0.73 -1.12 1.69
CA THR A 56 0.58 -1.08 1.06
C THR A 56 0.34 -0.86 -0.42
N LEU A 57 1.09 0.02 -1.03
CA LEU A 57 0.88 0.40 -2.42
C LEU A 57 2.19 0.31 -3.19
N ASP A 58 2.20 -0.55 -4.19
CA ASP A 58 3.34 -0.66 -5.08
C ASP A 58 3.31 0.53 -6.05
N ILE A 59 4.41 1.27 -6.11
CA ILE A 59 4.45 2.43 -6.98
C ILE A 59 4.87 2.07 -8.38
N GLU A 60 5.26 0.83 -8.62
CA GLU A 60 5.75 0.43 -9.92
C GLU A 60 4.77 -0.46 -10.66
N MET A 61 3.54 -0.06 -10.74
CA MET A 61 2.54 -0.84 -11.46
C MET A 61 2.33 -0.20 -12.83
N PRO A 62 2.79 -0.83 -13.87
CA PRO A 62 2.81 -0.20 -15.18
C PRO A 62 1.44 0.16 -15.73
N ARG A 63 0.40 -0.54 -15.32
CA ARG A 63 -0.91 -0.27 -15.83
C ARG A 63 -1.69 0.67 -14.98
N MET A 64 -1.10 1.24 -13.93
CA MET A 64 -1.81 1.95 -13.00
C MET A 64 -1.31 3.31 -12.88
N ASP A 65 -2.14 4.26 -12.83
CA ASP A 65 -1.75 5.59 -12.47
C ASP A 65 -1.85 5.67 -10.96
N GLY A 66 -0.79 5.22 -10.30
CA GLY A 66 -0.75 5.20 -8.84
C GLY A 66 -0.85 6.58 -8.22
N ILE A 67 -0.36 7.59 -8.92
CA ILE A 67 -0.45 8.95 -8.44
C ILE A 67 -1.91 9.41 -8.41
N THR A 68 -2.64 9.16 -9.48
CA THR A 68 -4.06 9.52 -9.54
C THR A 68 -4.85 8.76 -8.48
N PHE A 69 -4.55 7.47 -8.31
CA PHE A 69 -5.21 6.69 -7.29
C PHE A 69 -4.98 7.29 -5.91
N LEU A 70 -3.72 7.63 -5.60
CA LEU A 70 -3.37 8.17 -4.31
C LEU A 70 -4.02 9.53 -4.08
N GLU A 71 -4.05 10.37 -5.11
CA GLU A 71 -4.71 11.67 -5.00
C GLU A 71 -6.18 11.50 -4.63
N LYS A 72 -6.86 10.58 -5.30
CA LYS A 72 -8.27 10.36 -5.04
C LYS A 72 -8.47 9.76 -3.65
N LEU A 73 -7.60 8.83 -3.26
CA LEU A 73 -7.69 8.23 -1.96
C LEU A 73 -7.55 9.29 -0.87
N MET A 74 -6.58 10.16 -0.98
CA MET A 74 -6.36 11.19 0.03
C MET A 74 -7.47 12.21 0.07
N ARG A 75 -8.15 12.40 -1.07
CA ARG A 75 -9.26 13.35 -1.10
C ARG A 75 -10.54 12.77 -0.51
N TYR A 76 -10.86 11.55 -0.86
CA TYR A 76 -12.15 11.00 -0.54
C TYR A 76 -12.16 10.00 0.62
N HIS A 77 -11.04 9.41 0.92
CA HIS A 77 -10.95 8.38 1.95
C HIS A 77 -9.54 8.35 2.52
N PRO A 78 -9.09 9.44 3.13
CA PRO A 78 -7.70 9.51 3.58
C PRO A 78 -7.37 8.42 4.58
N MET A 79 -6.22 7.82 4.42
CA MET A 79 -5.79 6.74 5.29
C MET A 79 -4.29 6.56 5.16
N PRO A 80 -3.66 5.90 6.11
CA PRO A 80 -2.22 5.64 6.02
C PRO A 80 -1.86 4.75 4.85
N VAL A 81 -0.79 5.09 4.16
CA VAL A 81 -0.30 4.35 3.01
C VAL A 81 1.18 4.07 3.18
N ILE A 82 1.58 2.82 3.02
CA ILE A 82 2.98 2.44 3.01
C ILE A 82 3.36 2.18 1.56
N ILE A 83 4.33 2.94 1.08
CA ILE A 83 4.74 2.86 -0.31
C ILE A 83 5.84 1.83 -0.47
N ILE A 84 5.70 0.96 -1.43
CA ILE A 84 6.66 -0.10 -1.71
C ILE A 84 7.14 0.04 -3.15
N GLY A 85 8.42 -0.02 -3.37
CA GLY A 85 8.97 0.07 -4.72
C GLY A 85 10.46 -0.13 -4.73
N SER A 86 11.03 -0.27 -5.89
CA SER A 86 12.46 -0.50 -5.97
C SER A 86 13.19 0.83 -5.90
N ILE A 87 14.45 0.77 -5.47
CA ILE A 87 15.26 1.93 -5.30
C ILE A 87 16.05 2.15 -6.56
N THR A 88 15.43 2.78 -7.50
CA THR A 88 16.12 3.24 -8.71
C THR A 88 15.93 4.73 -8.72
N ASP A 89 16.66 5.44 -9.58
CA ASP A 89 16.51 6.88 -9.67
C ASP A 89 15.07 7.27 -9.96
N SER A 90 14.44 6.60 -10.91
CA SER A 90 13.07 6.92 -11.24
C SER A 90 12.12 6.48 -10.14
N GLY A 91 12.40 5.35 -9.52
CA GLY A 91 11.59 4.89 -8.40
C GLY A 91 11.65 5.84 -7.22
N TYR A 92 12.84 6.39 -6.96
CA TYR A 92 13.01 7.33 -5.87
C TYR A 92 12.19 8.61 -6.12
N GLN A 93 12.24 9.14 -7.33
CA GLN A 93 11.48 10.34 -7.66
C GLN A 93 9.98 10.08 -7.55
N THR A 94 9.53 8.93 -8.00
CA THR A 94 8.13 8.56 -7.91
C THR A 94 7.72 8.44 -6.44
N ALA A 95 8.56 7.82 -5.63
CA ALA A 95 8.27 7.67 -4.21
C ALA A 95 8.15 9.03 -3.50
N LEU A 96 9.02 9.96 -3.83
CA LEU A 96 8.95 11.30 -3.26
C LEU A 96 7.63 11.98 -3.62
N ARG A 97 7.19 11.81 -4.86
CA ARG A 97 5.93 12.38 -5.27
C ARG A 97 4.76 11.78 -4.52
N PHE A 98 4.77 10.46 -4.30
CA PHE A 98 3.75 9.80 -3.54
C PHE A 98 3.73 10.32 -2.10
N ILE A 99 4.91 10.50 -1.50
CA ILE A 99 5.00 11.00 -0.15
C ILE A 99 4.43 12.42 -0.07
N GLU A 100 4.72 13.25 -1.04
CA GLU A 100 4.19 14.61 -1.05
C GLU A 100 2.66 14.60 -1.14
N LEU A 101 2.11 13.71 -1.95
CA LEU A 101 0.67 13.64 -2.09
C LEU A 101 -0.01 13.10 -0.84
N ALA A 102 0.62 12.15 -0.18
CA ALA A 102 0.05 11.55 1.00
C ALA A 102 0.22 12.46 2.19
N THR A 103 0.99 13.39 2.13
CA THR A 103 1.23 14.34 3.06
C THR A 103 1.48 13.90 4.30
N THR A 104 0.94 14.12 4.98
CA THR A 104 1.10 14.25 6.17
C THR A 104 1.39 13.09 6.92
N GLU A 105 0.80 12.29 7.09
CA GLU A 105 0.94 11.33 7.99
C GLU A 105 1.57 10.19 7.62
N THR A 106 2.16 10.15 6.72
CA THR A 106 2.55 9.08 6.36
C THR A 106 3.67 8.62 6.82
N VAL A 107 3.89 7.65 6.94
CA VAL A 107 4.83 7.12 7.40
C VAL A 107 5.61 6.59 6.49
N ASN A 108 5.44 6.65 5.47
CA ASN A 108 5.97 6.11 4.59
C ASN A 108 7.25 6.30 4.22
N LYS A 109 8.11 5.66 4.34
CA LYS A 109 9.29 5.71 3.91
C LYS A 109 9.55 4.54 3.13
N PRO A 110 9.82 4.54 1.90
CA PRO A 110 10.05 3.38 1.06
C PRO A 110 11.33 2.71 1.36
N ARG A 111 12.13 3.25 2.22
CA ARG A 111 13.38 2.70 2.42
C ARG A 111 13.42 1.34 2.99
N PHE A 112 12.37 0.88 3.57
CA PHE A 112 12.47 -0.41 4.12
C PHE A 112 12.62 -1.45 3.05
N ILE A 113 12.46 -1.12 1.82
CA ILE A 113 12.61 -2.05 0.77
C ILE A 113 14.05 -2.35 0.54
N ASP A 114 14.90 -1.38 0.68
CA ASP A 114 16.24 -1.65 0.38
C ASP A 114 16.97 -2.21 1.53
N SER A 115 16.34 -2.44 2.61
CA SER A 115 16.99 -3.08 3.69
C SER A 115 17.29 -4.49 3.39
N TYR A 116 16.76 -4.99 2.36
CA TYR A 116 17.02 -6.33 1.98
C TYR A 116 18.05 -6.40 0.86
#